data_14260d9ce36c3e15f719f5cb1fc52b8f
#
_entry.id   14260d9ce36c3e15f719f5cb1fc52b8f
#
_cell.length_a   1.000
_cell.length_b   1.000
_cell.length_c   1.000
_cell.angle_alpha   90.00
_cell.angle_beta   90.00
_cell.angle_gamma   90.00
#
_symmetry.space_group_name_H-M   'P 1'
#
loop_
_entity.id
_entity.type
_entity.pdbx_description
1 polymer ?
#
loop_
_entity_poly.entity_id
_entity_poly.type
_entity_poly.pdbx_seq_one_letter_code
_entity_poly.pdbx_strand_id
1 'polypeptide(L)'
;AKDESALYFSANRTENWEYDFRNSEIYSVNLNSGVITPLSDRNGPDGSPTVSPDGNTIAFLGFDDKREAYQNTLLYFMDTDGGNIRAMSTNLDFSISNIQWEPNNKGVYFNYDEHGNGKIGYLDRNGRFLKIAENRGGTSLGRPYGSGMFSVSNKGKIAYTYSRPTHPADIVTVDSKGGNFKRLTNLNQALFAHKKPGKVEEIWYTSSVDQRKIQGWIVYPPNYSPEKKYPFMVENHGGPILNYGDRFSIEMQLYASAGYIVFYPNPRGSTSYGEEFANLLLNNYPGEDYNDVMDGVDACIAKGIAH
;
A
#
# COMPACT_ATOMS: atom_id res chain seq x y z
N ALA A 1 -23.01 -3.53 -15.37
CA ALA A 1 -22.83 -3.59 -16.84
C ALA A 1 -22.94 -2.19 -17.44
N LYS A 2 -22.32 -1.97 -18.60
CA LYS A 2 -22.35 -0.68 -19.29
C LYS A 2 -23.75 -0.27 -19.76
N ASP A 3 -24.58 -1.25 -20.06
CA ASP A 3 -25.98 -1.11 -20.49
C ASP A 3 -26.98 -1.11 -19.33
N GLU A 4 -26.46 -1.04 -18.09
CA GLU A 4 -27.23 -1.04 -16.83
C GLU A 4 -28.11 -2.32 -16.65
N SER A 5 -27.82 -3.40 -17.36
CA SER A 5 -28.57 -4.66 -17.27
C SER A 5 -28.13 -5.53 -16.08
N ALA A 6 -26.91 -5.36 -15.57
CA ALA A 6 -26.36 -6.14 -14.48
C ALA A 6 -25.44 -5.32 -13.57
N LEU A 7 -25.37 -5.71 -12.28
CA LEU A 7 -24.32 -5.30 -11.33
C LEU A 7 -23.35 -6.46 -11.11
N TYR A 8 -22.08 -6.11 -10.86
CA TYR A 8 -21.03 -7.05 -10.48
C TYR A 8 -20.59 -6.75 -9.04
N PHE A 9 -20.46 -7.78 -8.23
CA PHE A 9 -20.09 -7.66 -6.83
C PHE A 9 -19.28 -8.87 -6.37
N SER A 10 -18.59 -8.75 -5.26
CA SER A 10 -17.92 -9.86 -4.59
C SER A 10 -18.68 -10.26 -3.33
N ALA A 11 -18.77 -11.56 -3.08
CA ALA A 11 -19.36 -12.11 -1.86
C ALA A 11 -18.81 -13.51 -1.59
N ASN A 12 -18.74 -13.90 -0.33
CA ASN A 12 -18.62 -15.30 0.04
C ASN A 12 -20.04 -15.88 0.23
N ARG A 13 -20.43 -16.79 -0.67
CA ARG A 13 -21.74 -17.44 -0.67
C ARG A 13 -21.64 -18.96 -0.56
N THR A 14 -20.49 -19.46 -0.09
CA THR A 14 -20.31 -20.89 0.20
C THR A 14 -21.18 -21.30 1.39
N GLU A 15 -21.58 -22.56 1.48
CA GLU A 15 -22.38 -23.10 2.58
C GLU A 15 -21.64 -22.94 3.94
N ASN A 16 -20.31 -23.07 3.93
CA ASN A 16 -19.45 -23.00 5.10
C ASN A 16 -18.66 -21.68 5.20
N TRP A 17 -19.21 -20.56 4.77
CA TRP A 17 -18.55 -19.26 4.69
C TRP A 17 -17.89 -18.80 6.02
N GLU A 18 -18.44 -19.21 7.16
CA GLU A 18 -17.87 -18.89 8.48
C GLU A 18 -16.50 -19.54 8.72
N TYR A 19 -16.27 -20.72 8.13
CA TYR A 19 -15.02 -21.48 8.25
C TYR A 19 -14.09 -21.24 7.06
N ASP A 20 -14.64 -20.88 5.91
CA ASP A 20 -13.92 -20.57 4.68
C ASP A 20 -14.05 -19.08 4.32
N PHE A 21 -13.66 -18.23 5.26
CA PHE A 21 -13.89 -16.78 5.20
C PHE A 21 -13.08 -16.08 4.10
N ARG A 22 -12.06 -16.73 3.53
CA ARG A 22 -11.24 -16.19 2.42
C ARG A 22 -11.77 -16.57 1.04
N ASN A 23 -12.85 -17.30 0.92
CA ASN A 23 -13.36 -17.82 -0.34
C ASN A 23 -14.50 -16.96 -0.89
N SER A 24 -14.22 -15.69 -1.16
CA SER A 24 -15.15 -14.80 -1.85
C SER A 24 -14.98 -14.88 -3.36
N GLU A 25 -16.11 -14.83 -4.09
CA GLU A 25 -16.16 -14.93 -5.54
C GLU A 25 -16.80 -13.69 -6.16
N ILE A 26 -16.60 -13.52 -7.46
CA ILE A 26 -17.27 -12.49 -8.24
C ILE A 26 -18.61 -13.03 -8.74
N TYR A 27 -19.65 -12.23 -8.56
CA TYR A 27 -21.01 -12.51 -9.02
C TYR A 27 -21.51 -11.40 -9.91
N SER A 28 -22.44 -11.77 -10.80
CA SER A 28 -23.33 -10.82 -11.46
C SER A 28 -24.74 -10.97 -10.93
N VAL A 29 -25.51 -9.88 -10.88
CA VAL A 29 -26.95 -9.89 -10.68
C VAL A 29 -27.63 -9.19 -11.86
N ASN A 30 -28.54 -9.88 -12.53
CA ASN A 30 -29.35 -9.30 -13.59
C ASN A 30 -30.42 -8.39 -12.96
N LEU A 31 -30.42 -7.10 -13.32
CA LEU A 31 -31.28 -6.10 -12.68
C LEU A 31 -32.76 -6.22 -13.05
N ASN A 32 -33.11 -6.92 -14.16
CA ASN A 32 -34.50 -7.15 -14.56
C ASN A 32 -35.08 -8.36 -13.86
N SER A 33 -34.33 -9.47 -13.75
CA SER A 33 -34.83 -10.75 -13.23
C SER A 33 -34.44 -11.00 -11.77
N GLY A 34 -33.43 -10.29 -11.23
CA GLY A 34 -32.85 -10.53 -9.91
C GLY A 34 -32.00 -11.81 -9.83
N VAL A 35 -31.77 -12.50 -10.94
CA VAL A 35 -30.96 -13.72 -10.96
C VAL A 35 -29.51 -13.39 -10.68
N ILE A 36 -28.92 -14.10 -9.69
CA ILE A 36 -27.50 -13.99 -9.33
C ILE A 36 -26.74 -15.18 -9.93
N THR A 37 -25.65 -14.90 -10.63
CA THR A 37 -24.81 -15.89 -11.30
C THR A 37 -23.37 -15.75 -10.81
N PRO A 38 -22.70 -16.84 -10.35
CA PRO A 38 -21.27 -16.82 -10.05
C PRO A 38 -20.48 -16.68 -11.37
N LEU A 39 -19.42 -15.86 -11.33
CA LEU A 39 -18.50 -15.64 -12.46
C LEU A 39 -17.11 -16.17 -12.20
N SER A 40 -16.71 -16.38 -10.95
CA SER A 40 -15.48 -17.07 -10.55
C SER A 40 -15.82 -18.21 -9.58
N ASP A 41 -14.89 -19.17 -9.45
CA ASP A 41 -14.98 -20.35 -8.58
C ASP A 41 -13.60 -20.77 -8.10
N ARG A 42 -12.74 -19.80 -7.79
CA ARG A 42 -11.35 -20.04 -7.45
C ARG A 42 -11.19 -20.34 -5.95
N ASN A 43 -10.11 -20.98 -5.56
CA ASN A 43 -9.79 -21.21 -4.16
C ASN A 43 -9.03 -19.99 -3.60
N GLY A 44 -9.75 -19.00 -3.13
CA GLY A 44 -9.16 -17.79 -2.56
C GLY A 44 -10.08 -16.58 -2.71
N PRO A 45 -9.70 -15.43 -2.15
CA PRO A 45 -10.55 -14.25 -2.23
C PRO A 45 -10.49 -13.62 -3.61
N ASP A 46 -11.64 -13.51 -4.26
CA ASP A 46 -11.86 -12.68 -5.43
C ASP A 46 -12.70 -11.46 -5.03
N GLY A 47 -12.25 -10.26 -5.38
CA GLY A 47 -12.91 -9.04 -4.91
C GLY A 47 -12.70 -7.81 -5.78
N SER A 48 -13.35 -6.72 -5.41
CA SER A 48 -13.23 -5.41 -6.07
C SER A 48 -13.44 -5.42 -7.59
N PRO A 49 -14.50 -6.07 -8.12
CA PRO A 49 -14.73 -6.12 -9.56
C PRO A 49 -14.99 -4.73 -10.12
N THR A 50 -14.37 -4.43 -11.25
CA THR A 50 -14.58 -3.18 -11.99
C THR A 50 -14.65 -3.46 -13.49
N VAL A 51 -15.73 -2.97 -14.14
CA VAL A 51 -15.96 -3.20 -15.56
C VAL A 51 -15.19 -2.21 -16.40
N SER A 52 -14.61 -2.69 -17.49
CA SER A 52 -13.91 -1.84 -18.47
C SER A 52 -14.87 -0.82 -19.12
N PRO A 53 -14.38 0.34 -19.58
CA PRO A 53 -15.21 1.35 -20.25
C PRO A 53 -15.97 0.85 -21.48
N ASP A 54 -15.49 -0.17 -22.19
CA ASP A 54 -16.21 -0.80 -23.30
C ASP A 54 -17.28 -1.81 -22.86
N GLY A 55 -17.27 -2.23 -21.59
CA GLY A 55 -18.25 -3.16 -21.03
C GLY A 55 -17.93 -4.64 -21.25
N ASN A 56 -16.76 -5.00 -21.79
CA ASN A 56 -16.46 -6.37 -22.20
C ASN A 56 -15.57 -7.16 -21.24
N THR A 57 -14.87 -6.48 -20.32
CA THR A 57 -13.91 -7.10 -19.41
C THR A 57 -14.16 -6.65 -17.98
N ILE A 58 -14.04 -7.55 -17.03
CA ILE A 58 -13.99 -7.26 -15.60
C ILE A 58 -12.53 -7.36 -15.15
N ALA A 59 -12.02 -6.32 -14.51
CA ALA A 59 -10.82 -6.39 -13.70
C ALA A 59 -11.21 -6.65 -12.25
N PHE A 60 -10.50 -7.54 -11.57
CA PHE A 60 -10.74 -7.85 -10.16
C PHE A 60 -9.43 -8.20 -9.44
N LEU A 61 -9.48 -8.24 -8.13
CA LEU A 61 -8.34 -8.51 -7.26
C LEU A 61 -8.52 -9.85 -6.55
N GLY A 62 -7.44 -10.59 -6.38
CA GLY A 62 -7.49 -11.87 -5.67
C GLY A 62 -6.14 -12.58 -5.61
N PHE A 63 -6.14 -13.77 -5.05
CA PHE A 63 -5.02 -14.71 -5.06
C PHE A 63 -5.53 -16.14 -4.82
N ASP A 64 -4.77 -17.16 -5.24
CA ASP A 64 -5.08 -18.54 -4.88
C ASP A 64 -4.57 -18.80 -3.46
N ASP A 65 -5.46 -19.15 -2.51
CA ASP A 65 -5.12 -19.27 -1.09
C ASP A 65 -4.22 -20.48 -0.83
N LYS A 66 -2.97 -20.25 -0.51
CA LYS A 66 -1.96 -21.23 -0.08
C LYS A 66 -1.95 -21.41 1.44
N ARG A 67 -2.84 -20.74 2.17
CA ARG A 67 -2.89 -20.70 3.64
C ARG A 67 -1.61 -20.16 4.28
N GLU A 68 -0.97 -19.23 3.60
CA GLU A 68 0.18 -18.49 4.11
C GLU A 68 -0.27 -17.32 4.99
N ALA A 69 0.66 -16.75 5.77
CA ALA A 69 0.40 -15.58 6.59
C ALA A 69 0.09 -14.35 5.72
N TYR A 70 0.75 -14.26 4.58
CA TYR A 70 0.58 -13.20 3.58
C TYR A 70 0.73 -13.76 2.17
N GLN A 71 -0.10 -13.26 1.26
CA GLN A 71 0.04 -13.47 -0.17
C GLN A 71 -0.21 -12.16 -0.89
N ASN A 72 0.54 -11.92 -1.97
CA ASN A 72 0.30 -10.74 -2.79
C ASN A 72 -1.07 -10.81 -3.46
N THR A 73 -1.85 -9.76 -3.31
CA THR A 73 -3.09 -9.57 -4.05
C THR A 73 -2.77 -9.23 -5.50
N LEU A 74 -3.19 -10.08 -6.43
CA LEU A 74 -2.95 -9.95 -7.85
C LEU A 74 -4.12 -9.28 -8.57
N LEU A 75 -3.83 -8.67 -9.72
CA LEU A 75 -4.82 -8.19 -10.68
C LEU A 75 -5.17 -9.32 -11.65
N TYR A 76 -6.47 -9.57 -11.81
CA TYR A 76 -7.03 -10.49 -12.78
C TYR A 76 -7.92 -9.79 -13.79
N PHE A 77 -8.00 -10.35 -14.99
CA PHE A 77 -9.01 -9.99 -15.99
C PHE A 77 -9.85 -11.22 -16.33
N MET A 78 -11.15 -10.99 -16.59
CA MET A 78 -12.09 -11.99 -17.14
C MET A 78 -13.09 -11.31 -18.07
N ASP A 79 -13.77 -12.07 -18.89
CA ASP A 79 -14.89 -11.59 -19.67
C ASP A 79 -16.11 -11.34 -18.76
N THR A 80 -17.08 -10.54 -19.21
CA THR A 80 -18.24 -10.18 -18.37
C THR A 80 -19.23 -11.34 -18.15
N ASP A 81 -19.05 -12.46 -18.84
CA ASP A 81 -19.78 -13.72 -18.63
C ASP A 81 -19.04 -14.70 -17.69
N GLY A 82 -17.86 -14.34 -17.18
CA GLY A 82 -17.01 -15.17 -16.33
C GLY A 82 -15.96 -15.98 -17.07
N GLY A 83 -15.91 -15.89 -18.40
CA GLY A 83 -14.92 -16.61 -19.20
C GLY A 83 -13.53 -15.98 -19.15
N ASN A 84 -12.52 -16.74 -19.61
CA ASN A 84 -11.15 -16.28 -19.86
C ASN A 84 -10.45 -15.63 -18.65
N ILE A 85 -10.62 -16.15 -17.44
CA ILE A 85 -9.92 -15.66 -16.23
C ILE A 85 -8.42 -15.81 -16.41
N ARG A 86 -7.68 -14.73 -16.19
CA ARG A 86 -6.22 -14.71 -16.27
C ARG A 86 -5.60 -13.73 -15.27
N ALA A 87 -4.54 -14.17 -14.59
CA ALA A 87 -3.72 -13.33 -13.73
C ALA A 87 -2.82 -12.43 -14.58
N MET A 88 -2.81 -11.13 -14.29
CA MET A 88 -2.10 -10.12 -15.07
C MET A 88 -0.80 -9.66 -14.41
N SER A 89 -0.64 -9.86 -13.10
CA SER A 89 0.46 -9.28 -12.30
C SER A 89 1.34 -10.31 -11.59
N THR A 90 1.40 -11.54 -12.09
CA THR A 90 2.17 -12.65 -11.47
C THR A 90 3.69 -12.40 -11.40
N ASN A 91 4.20 -11.49 -12.21
CA ASN A 91 5.61 -11.08 -12.23
C ASN A 91 5.93 -9.88 -11.33
N LEU A 92 4.95 -9.39 -10.56
CA LEU A 92 5.10 -8.26 -9.65
C LEU A 92 5.07 -8.76 -8.20
N ASP A 93 6.10 -8.43 -7.42
CA ASP A 93 6.20 -8.87 -6.03
C ASP A 93 5.71 -7.80 -5.05
N PHE A 94 4.46 -7.37 -5.25
CA PHE A 94 3.72 -6.48 -4.36
C PHE A 94 2.21 -6.66 -4.52
N SER A 95 1.47 -6.37 -3.45
CA SER A 95 -0.01 -6.36 -3.49
C SER A 95 -0.55 -5.18 -4.27
N ILE A 96 -1.56 -5.46 -5.09
CA ILE A 96 -2.34 -4.47 -5.84
C ILE A 96 -3.63 -4.14 -5.08
N SER A 97 -4.00 -2.87 -5.06
CA SER A 97 -5.25 -2.38 -4.48
C SER A 97 -5.83 -1.20 -5.26
N ASN A 98 -7.10 -0.89 -5.04
CA ASN A 98 -7.77 0.29 -5.61
C ASN A 98 -7.57 0.43 -7.13
N ILE A 99 -8.12 -0.51 -7.89
CA ILE A 99 -7.99 -0.56 -9.35
C ILE A 99 -8.95 0.41 -10.04
N GLN A 100 -8.47 1.07 -11.10
CA GLN A 100 -9.29 1.95 -11.97
C GLN A 100 -8.87 1.77 -13.42
N TRP A 101 -9.86 1.55 -14.30
CA TRP A 101 -9.60 1.43 -15.73
C TRP A 101 -9.09 2.74 -16.34
N GLU A 102 -8.16 2.63 -17.28
CA GLU A 102 -7.85 3.71 -18.19
C GLU A 102 -9.05 3.95 -19.12
N PRO A 103 -9.47 5.22 -19.37
CA PRO A 103 -10.68 5.52 -20.16
C PRO A 103 -10.69 4.96 -21.58
N ASN A 104 -9.53 4.65 -22.14
CA ASN A 104 -9.36 4.11 -23.49
C ASN A 104 -9.31 2.56 -23.54
N ASN A 105 -9.62 1.86 -22.44
CA ASN A 105 -9.57 0.40 -22.29
C ASN A 105 -8.19 -0.26 -22.42
N LYS A 106 -7.07 0.49 -22.42
CA LYS A 106 -5.74 -0.08 -22.67
C LYS A 106 -5.11 -0.75 -21.46
N GLY A 107 -5.61 -0.44 -20.25
CA GLY A 107 -5.09 -1.03 -19.02
C GLY A 107 -5.74 -0.47 -17.77
N VAL A 108 -5.15 -0.78 -16.62
CA VAL A 108 -5.67 -0.49 -15.29
C VAL A 108 -4.61 0.21 -14.46
N TYR A 109 -4.99 1.33 -13.82
CA TYR A 109 -4.20 1.97 -12.77
C TYR A 109 -4.54 1.34 -11.43
N PHE A 110 -3.56 1.31 -10.52
CA PHE A 110 -3.72 0.72 -9.20
C PHE A 110 -2.77 1.32 -8.16
N ASN A 111 -3.10 1.12 -6.90
CA ASN A 111 -2.20 1.39 -5.78
C ASN A 111 -1.34 0.16 -5.47
N TYR A 112 -0.08 0.42 -5.09
CA TYR A 112 0.80 -0.54 -4.45
C TYR A 112 1.76 0.17 -3.50
N ASP A 113 2.36 -0.58 -2.57
CA ASP A 113 3.42 -0.09 -1.69
C ASP A 113 4.70 -0.86 -1.98
N GLU A 114 5.81 -0.17 -2.03
CA GLU A 114 7.15 -0.76 -2.23
C GLU A 114 8.17 0.03 -1.42
N HIS A 115 8.93 -0.67 -0.55
CA HIS A 115 9.91 -0.09 0.37
C HIS A 115 9.35 1.09 1.17
N GLY A 116 8.19 0.88 1.80
CA GLY A 116 7.53 1.89 2.61
C GLY A 116 6.98 3.10 1.85
N ASN A 117 7.09 3.15 0.53
CA ASN A 117 6.55 4.22 -0.29
C ASN A 117 5.25 3.81 -0.97
N GLY A 118 4.20 4.62 -0.81
CA GLY A 118 2.94 4.44 -1.53
C GLY A 118 3.06 4.92 -2.96
N LYS A 119 2.73 4.05 -3.92
CA LYS A 119 2.92 4.28 -5.34
C LYS A 119 1.62 4.08 -6.12
N ILE A 120 1.59 4.59 -7.33
CA ILE A 120 0.56 4.31 -8.33
C ILE A 120 1.23 3.61 -9.49
N GLY A 121 0.72 2.43 -9.83
CA GLY A 121 1.12 1.63 -10.98
C GLY A 121 0.09 1.64 -12.09
N TYR A 122 0.50 1.19 -13.25
CA TYR A 122 -0.34 0.91 -14.39
C TYR A 122 0.09 -0.41 -15.01
N LEU A 123 -0.88 -1.22 -15.39
CA LEU A 123 -0.66 -2.47 -16.12
C LEU A 123 -1.51 -2.46 -17.39
N ASP A 124 -0.87 -2.65 -18.55
CA ASP A 124 -1.61 -2.78 -19.80
C ASP A 124 -2.23 -4.18 -19.97
N ARG A 125 -3.08 -4.35 -20.99
CA ARG A 125 -3.75 -5.63 -21.27
C ARG A 125 -2.80 -6.78 -21.65
N ASN A 126 -1.52 -6.49 -21.88
CA ASN A 126 -0.47 -7.47 -22.16
C ASN A 126 0.39 -7.79 -20.95
N GLY A 127 0.11 -7.21 -19.78
CA GLY A 127 0.87 -7.41 -18.55
C GLY A 127 2.13 -6.53 -18.46
N ARG A 128 2.28 -5.49 -19.29
CA ARG A 128 3.40 -4.55 -19.18
C ARG A 128 3.16 -3.55 -18.05
N PHE A 129 4.03 -3.56 -17.07
CA PHE A 129 4.01 -2.66 -15.92
C PHE A 129 4.68 -1.31 -16.21
N LEU A 130 4.09 -0.24 -15.66
CA LEU A 130 4.64 1.10 -15.62
C LEU A 130 4.38 1.75 -14.25
N LYS A 131 5.44 2.22 -13.58
CA LYS A 131 5.30 3.08 -12.41
C LYS A 131 4.84 4.49 -12.85
N ILE A 132 3.75 4.98 -12.26
CA ILE A 132 3.14 6.28 -12.62
C ILE A 132 3.53 7.37 -11.64
N ALA A 133 3.43 7.10 -10.34
CA ALA A 133 3.69 8.10 -9.31
C ALA A 133 4.16 7.47 -8.00
N GLU A 134 4.77 8.29 -7.16
CA GLU A 134 5.27 7.97 -5.83
C GLU A 134 4.71 8.93 -4.78
N ASN A 135 4.97 8.62 -3.51
CA ASN A 135 4.54 9.44 -2.37
C ASN A 135 3.01 9.60 -2.27
N ARG A 136 2.26 8.57 -2.70
CA ARG A 136 0.83 8.48 -2.41
C ARG A 136 0.65 8.20 -0.92
N GLY A 137 -0.12 9.03 -0.24
CA GLY A 137 -0.33 8.88 1.21
C GLY A 137 -1.20 9.95 1.80
N GLY A 138 -1.28 9.99 3.14
CA GLY A 138 -1.85 11.11 3.88
C GLY A 138 -3.35 11.04 4.15
N THR A 139 -4.01 9.91 3.93
CA THR A 139 -5.35 9.64 4.46
C THR A 139 -5.31 9.03 5.86
N SER A 140 -4.12 8.62 6.34
CA SER A 140 -3.81 8.31 7.73
C SER A 140 -2.80 9.35 8.23
N LEU A 141 -3.11 10.08 9.30
CA LEU A 141 -2.28 11.18 9.82
C LEU A 141 -1.58 10.81 11.14
N GLY A 142 -2.15 9.92 11.94
CA GLY A 142 -1.58 9.51 13.23
C GLY A 142 -0.22 8.86 13.04
N ARG A 143 -0.21 7.68 12.51
CA ARG A 143 0.97 6.85 12.24
C ARG A 143 1.22 6.72 10.74
N PRO A 144 2.46 6.46 10.29
CA PRO A 144 2.82 6.49 8.87
C PRO A 144 2.46 5.18 8.14
N TYR A 145 1.27 4.62 8.39
CA TYR A 145 0.75 3.45 7.67
C TYR A 145 0.45 3.75 6.20
N GLY A 146 0.42 2.68 5.39
CA GLY A 146 -0.02 2.71 4.00
C GLY A 146 -1.39 3.36 3.86
N SER A 147 -1.50 4.37 3.00
CA SER A 147 -2.72 5.16 2.84
C SER A 147 -2.69 5.95 1.54
N GLY A 148 -3.75 6.72 1.28
CA GLY A 148 -3.83 7.59 0.13
C GLY A 148 -4.69 7.02 -1.00
N MET A 149 -5.21 7.93 -1.81
CA MET A 149 -6.16 7.64 -2.87
C MET A 149 -5.74 8.31 -4.17
N PHE A 150 -6.22 7.78 -5.29
CA PHE A 150 -6.13 8.43 -6.59
C PHE A 150 -7.45 8.34 -7.35
N SER A 151 -7.57 9.13 -8.38
CA SER A 151 -8.66 9.07 -9.36
C SER A 151 -8.14 9.37 -10.76
N VAL A 152 -8.79 8.77 -11.76
CA VAL A 152 -8.46 8.94 -13.17
C VAL A 152 -9.58 9.70 -13.87
N SER A 153 -9.26 10.81 -14.54
CA SER A 153 -10.23 11.56 -15.33
C SER A 153 -10.47 10.90 -16.69
N ASN A 154 -11.60 11.22 -17.34
CA ASN A 154 -11.91 10.75 -18.70
C ASN A 154 -10.84 11.12 -19.77
N LYS A 155 -9.95 12.05 -19.46
CA LYS A 155 -8.80 12.43 -20.31
C LYS A 155 -7.50 11.75 -19.91
N GLY A 156 -7.54 10.77 -18.96
CA GLY A 156 -6.39 10.05 -18.47
C GLY A 156 -5.50 10.81 -17.50
N LYS A 157 -5.88 12.02 -17.04
CA LYS A 157 -5.14 12.73 -16.00
C LYS A 157 -5.44 12.10 -14.65
N ILE A 158 -4.40 11.91 -13.85
CA ILE A 158 -4.49 11.26 -12.53
C ILE A 158 -4.34 12.33 -11.46
N ALA A 159 -5.29 12.39 -10.52
CA ALA A 159 -5.21 13.16 -9.30
C ALA A 159 -5.00 12.21 -8.12
N TYR A 160 -4.14 12.59 -7.17
CA TYR A 160 -3.90 11.75 -5.99
C TYR A 160 -3.49 12.57 -4.77
N THR A 161 -3.61 11.96 -3.59
CA THR A 161 -3.11 12.52 -2.33
C THR A 161 -1.61 12.28 -2.23
N TYR A 162 -0.85 13.35 -2.17
CA TYR A 162 0.62 13.36 -2.13
C TYR A 162 1.12 13.77 -0.76
N SER A 163 1.85 12.89 -0.08
CA SER A 163 2.40 13.11 1.26
C SER A 163 3.90 12.90 1.27
N ARG A 164 4.60 13.59 2.18
CA ARG A 164 6.03 13.41 2.45
C ARG A 164 6.24 13.33 3.96
N PRO A 165 7.34 12.78 4.46
CA PRO A 165 7.56 12.62 5.90
C PRO A 165 7.44 13.91 6.72
N THR A 166 7.73 15.06 6.10
CA THR A 166 7.67 16.38 6.75
C THR A 166 6.46 17.24 6.37
N HIS A 167 5.52 16.68 5.58
CA HIS A 167 4.35 17.43 5.12
C HIS A 167 3.14 16.54 4.89
N PRO A 168 1.97 16.84 5.50
CA PRO A 168 0.72 16.12 5.25
C PRO A 168 0.30 16.20 3.78
N ALA A 169 -0.71 15.42 3.43
CA ALA A 169 -1.12 15.32 2.04
C ALA A 169 -1.69 16.62 1.48
N ASP A 170 -1.32 16.84 0.23
CA ASP A 170 -1.97 17.75 -0.71
C ASP A 170 -2.51 16.99 -1.90
N ILE A 171 -3.39 17.62 -2.67
CA ILE A 171 -3.84 17.09 -3.95
C ILE A 171 -2.83 17.50 -5.03
N VAL A 172 -2.38 16.50 -5.77
CA VAL A 172 -1.51 16.71 -6.94
C VAL A 172 -2.09 16.02 -8.18
N THR A 173 -1.61 16.39 -9.35
CA THR A 173 -1.94 15.68 -10.60
C THR A 173 -0.69 15.32 -11.37
N VAL A 174 -0.80 14.21 -12.11
CA VAL A 174 0.16 13.77 -13.14
C VAL A 174 -0.60 13.35 -14.40
N ASP A 175 0.11 13.24 -15.50
CA ASP A 175 -0.45 12.66 -16.72
C ASP A 175 -0.50 11.11 -16.65
N SER A 176 -1.16 10.50 -17.60
CA SER A 176 -1.35 9.03 -17.69
C SER A 176 -0.06 8.20 -17.65
N LYS A 177 1.09 8.82 -17.92
CA LYS A 177 2.43 8.18 -17.86
C LYS A 177 3.31 8.73 -16.75
N GLY A 178 2.74 9.47 -15.79
CA GLY A 178 3.47 10.01 -14.64
C GLY A 178 4.18 11.34 -14.85
N GLY A 179 4.09 11.93 -16.05
CA GLY A 179 4.67 13.25 -16.33
C GLY A 179 3.82 14.41 -15.83
N ASN A 180 4.35 15.63 -15.98
CA ASN A 180 3.64 16.90 -15.71
C ASN A 180 3.05 16.99 -14.30
N PHE A 181 3.87 16.64 -13.29
CA PHE A 181 3.49 16.79 -11.89
C PHE A 181 3.08 18.23 -11.58
N LYS A 182 1.90 18.38 -10.98
CA LYS A 182 1.37 19.68 -10.55
C LYS A 182 0.68 19.56 -9.20
N ARG A 183 1.15 20.32 -8.21
CA ARG A 183 0.47 20.47 -6.92
C ARG A 183 -0.71 21.44 -7.10
N LEU A 184 -1.90 21.02 -6.66
CA LEU A 184 -3.13 21.80 -6.79
C LEU A 184 -3.52 22.50 -5.49
N THR A 185 -3.12 21.96 -4.33
CA THR A 185 -3.48 22.51 -3.02
C THR A 185 -2.22 22.81 -2.19
N ASN A 186 -2.37 23.62 -1.16
CA ASN A 186 -1.37 23.91 -0.16
C ASN A 186 -2.08 24.06 1.21
N LEU A 187 -2.75 22.97 1.62
CA LEU A 187 -3.74 22.99 2.69
C LEU A 187 -3.17 23.38 4.06
N ASN A 188 -1.90 23.03 4.32
CA ASN A 188 -1.26 23.24 5.63
C ASN A 188 -0.26 24.40 5.64
N GLN A 189 -0.30 25.29 4.64
CA GLN A 189 0.66 26.39 4.52
C GLN A 189 0.71 27.28 5.76
N ALA A 190 -0.43 27.69 6.29
CA ALA A 190 -0.52 28.56 7.45
C ALA A 190 0.10 27.89 8.70
N LEU A 191 -0.15 26.59 8.91
CA LEU A 191 0.44 25.82 10.03
C LEU A 191 1.96 25.76 9.90
N PHE A 192 2.49 25.35 8.73
CA PHE A 192 3.93 25.18 8.52
C PHE A 192 4.70 26.50 8.31
N ALA A 193 4.02 27.62 8.17
CA ALA A 193 4.65 28.94 8.31
C ALA A 193 5.10 29.23 9.75
N HIS A 194 4.48 28.57 10.74
CA HIS A 194 4.75 28.79 12.17
C HIS A 194 5.29 27.55 12.90
N LYS A 195 5.26 26.38 12.28
CA LYS A 195 5.71 25.11 12.85
C LYS A 195 6.81 24.49 11.99
N LYS A 196 7.91 24.13 12.63
CA LYS A 196 9.02 23.45 11.98
C LYS A 196 8.94 21.95 12.30
N PRO A 197 8.64 21.08 11.32
CA PRO A 197 8.68 19.65 11.55
C PRO A 197 10.11 19.17 11.78
N GLY A 198 10.27 18.07 12.50
CA GLY A 198 11.51 17.34 12.62
C GLY A 198 11.98 16.77 11.28
N LYS A 199 13.29 16.75 11.03
CA LYS A 199 13.86 16.04 9.89
C LYS A 199 13.54 14.55 10.01
N VAL A 200 13.17 13.92 8.90
CA VAL A 200 13.04 12.46 8.80
C VAL A 200 14.17 11.93 7.92
N GLU A 201 14.87 10.91 8.41
CA GLU A 201 15.95 10.24 7.70
C GLU A 201 15.61 8.77 7.54
N GLU A 202 15.61 8.28 6.31
CA GLU A 202 15.51 6.86 6.01
C GLU A 202 16.86 6.19 6.29
N ILE A 203 16.83 5.01 6.91
CA ILE A 203 18.01 4.17 7.11
C ILE A 203 17.74 2.74 6.64
N TRP A 204 18.81 2.11 6.17
CA TRP A 204 18.87 0.68 5.92
C TRP A 204 19.96 0.07 6.75
N TYR A 205 19.67 -0.98 7.47
CA TYR A 205 20.63 -1.73 8.27
C TYR A 205 20.53 -3.23 7.98
N THR A 206 21.46 -3.99 8.53
CA THR A 206 21.56 -5.42 8.25
C THR A 206 21.10 -6.20 9.47
N SER A 207 20.16 -7.14 9.27
CA SER A 207 19.77 -8.07 10.32
C SER A 207 20.93 -8.98 10.74
N SER A 208 21.10 -9.18 12.03
CA SER A 208 22.09 -10.09 12.59
C SER A 208 21.72 -11.59 12.33
N VAL A 209 20.44 -11.86 12.09
CA VAL A 209 19.91 -13.22 11.93
C VAL A 209 20.33 -13.83 10.59
N ASP A 210 20.12 -13.13 9.49
CA ASP A 210 20.27 -13.68 8.14
C ASP A 210 20.84 -12.70 7.12
N GLN A 211 21.38 -11.57 7.58
CA GLN A 211 22.03 -10.53 6.75
C GLN A 211 21.11 -9.81 5.75
N ARG A 212 19.78 -10.00 5.85
CA ARG A 212 18.84 -9.23 5.04
C ARG A 212 18.82 -7.76 5.41
N LYS A 213 18.41 -6.93 4.46
CA LYS A 213 18.29 -5.49 4.69
C LYS A 213 16.94 -5.15 5.30
N ILE A 214 16.98 -4.40 6.37
CA ILE A 214 15.82 -3.89 7.09
C ILE A 214 15.77 -2.37 6.93
N GLN A 215 14.60 -1.83 6.64
CA GLN A 215 14.36 -0.40 6.46
C GLN A 215 13.74 0.19 7.73
N GLY A 216 14.11 1.43 8.03
CA GLY A 216 13.50 2.22 9.09
C GLY A 216 13.68 3.70 8.85
N TRP A 217 13.09 4.51 9.71
CA TRP A 217 13.15 5.97 9.64
C TRP A 217 13.46 6.54 11.02
N ILE A 218 14.22 7.63 11.03
CA ILE A 218 14.58 8.37 12.22
C ILE A 218 13.98 9.77 12.09
N VAL A 219 13.18 10.18 13.09
CA VAL A 219 12.66 11.54 13.19
C VAL A 219 13.47 12.28 14.27
N TYR A 220 14.12 13.35 13.85
CA TYR A 220 14.93 14.19 14.73
C TYR A 220 14.09 15.32 15.31
N PRO A 221 14.39 15.80 16.54
CA PRO A 221 13.82 17.04 17.06
C PRO A 221 14.01 18.22 16.09
N PRO A 222 13.05 19.17 15.99
CA PRO A 222 13.12 20.28 15.04
C PRO A 222 14.40 21.12 15.12
N ASN A 223 15.05 21.17 16.29
CA ASN A 223 16.30 21.88 16.55
C ASN A 223 17.41 20.92 16.99
N TYR A 224 17.46 19.75 16.35
CA TYR A 224 18.48 18.74 16.63
C TYR A 224 19.91 19.31 16.48
N SER A 225 20.78 18.98 17.43
CA SER A 225 22.23 19.22 17.38
C SER A 225 22.95 17.90 17.72
N PRO A 226 23.95 17.48 16.96
CA PRO A 226 24.68 16.25 17.24
C PRO A 226 25.52 16.32 18.54
N GLU A 227 25.73 17.53 19.07
CA GLU A 227 26.45 17.75 20.33
C GLU A 227 25.60 17.52 21.59
N LYS A 228 24.26 17.36 21.39
CA LYS A 228 23.32 17.16 22.51
C LYS A 228 22.87 15.73 22.56
N LYS A 229 22.62 15.23 23.76
CA LYS A 229 21.96 13.95 23.99
C LYS A 229 20.45 14.15 24.03
N TYR A 230 19.72 13.23 23.43
CA TYR A 230 18.29 13.23 23.39
C TYR A 230 17.75 11.87 23.87
N PRO A 231 16.60 11.82 24.54
CA PRO A 231 15.94 10.55 24.79
C PRO A 231 15.57 9.91 23.46
N PHE A 232 15.76 8.59 23.37
CA PHE A 232 15.52 7.80 22.19
C PHE A 232 14.26 6.93 22.38
N MET A 233 13.41 6.87 21.36
CA MET A 233 12.17 6.10 21.36
C MET A 233 12.12 5.22 20.13
N VAL A 234 11.74 3.96 20.33
CA VAL A 234 11.40 3.03 19.24
C VAL A 234 9.89 2.92 19.16
N GLU A 235 9.34 3.11 17.99
CA GLU A 235 7.92 2.94 17.71
C GLU A 235 7.72 1.82 16.70
N ASN A 236 7.03 0.77 17.10
CA ASN A 236 6.79 -0.39 16.28
C ASN A 236 5.36 -0.38 15.74
N HIS A 237 5.19 -0.70 14.46
CA HIS A 237 3.85 -0.92 13.93
C HIS A 237 3.26 -2.23 14.43
N GLY A 238 1.93 -2.26 14.56
CA GLY A 238 1.17 -3.48 14.80
C GLY A 238 0.79 -4.18 13.50
N GLY A 239 0.11 -5.32 13.67
CA GLY A 239 -0.38 -6.08 12.53
C GLY A 239 -0.20 -7.58 12.72
N PRO A 240 0.99 -8.15 12.77
CA PRO A 240 2.32 -7.62 12.41
C PRO A 240 2.53 -7.40 10.90
N ILE A 241 1.68 -8.00 10.05
CA ILE A 241 1.77 -7.98 8.59
C ILE A 241 1.16 -6.67 8.05
N LEU A 242 1.87 -5.57 8.30
CA LEU A 242 1.61 -4.20 7.82
C LEU A 242 2.96 -3.54 7.54
N ASN A 243 2.98 -2.27 7.17
CA ASN A 243 4.20 -1.48 7.07
C ASN A 243 3.99 -0.02 7.46
N TYR A 244 5.01 0.56 8.07
CA TYR A 244 5.22 2.00 8.09
C TYR A 244 5.90 2.47 6.80
N GLY A 245 5.96 3.78 6.61
CA GLY A 245 6.61 4.33 5.43
C GLY A 245 7.04 5.78 5.56
N ASP A 246 7.55 6.31 4.48
CA ASP A 246 8.06 7.67 4.33
C ASP A 246 6.93 8.71 4.19
N ARG A 247 5.91 8.62 5.03
CA ARG A 247 4.72 9.47 5.04
C ARG A 247 4.71 10.39 6.26
N PHE A 248 3.96 11.47 6.18
CA PHE A 248 3.75 12.33 7.33
C PHE A 248 3.03 11.57 8.46
N SER A 249 3.59 11.67 9.66
CA SER A 249 3.00 11.16 10.89
C SER A 249 2.97 12.25 11.94
N ILE A 250 1.80 12.65 12.37
CA ILE A 250 1.66 13.67 13.40
C ILE A 250 2.19 13.16 14.75
N GLU A 251 1.99 11.86 15.05
CA GLU A 251 2.43 11.24 16.29
C GLU A 251 3.95 11.27 16.40
N MET A 252 4.69 10.83 15.36
CA MET A 252 6.16 10.88 15.34
C MET A 252 6.70 12.32 15.41
N GLN A 253 6.04 13.25 14.72
CA GLN A 253 6.41 14.68 14.79
C GLN A 253 6.13 15.30 16.14
N LEU A 254 5.08 14.88 16.87
CA LEU A 254 4.81 15.33 18.23
C LEU A 254 5.87 14.83 19.21
N TYR A 255 6.25 13.55 19.15
CA TYR A 255 7.35 13.03 19.98
C TYR A 255 8.66 13.75 19.69
N ALA A 256 8.99 13.96 18.42
CA ALA A 256 10.19 14.71 18.04
C ALA A 256 10.14 16.17 18.54
N SER A 257 8.97 16.82 18.46
CA SER A 257 8.78 18.17 18.98
C SER A 257 8.91 18.26 20.51
N ALA A 258 8.62 17.17 21.22
CA ALA A 258 8.82 17.03 22.67
C ALA A 258 10.31 16.76 23.03
N GLY A 259 11.19 16.62 22.06
CA GLY A 259 12.64 16.46 22.25
C GLY A 259 13.13 15.02 22.16
N TYR A 260 12.33 14.08 21.69
CA TYR A 260 12.76 12.70 21.46
C TYR A 260 13.34 12.52 20.05
N ILE A 261 14.34 11.66 19.92
CA ILE A 261 14.65 11.03 18.63
C ILE A 261 13.75 9.79 18.52
N VAL A 262 13.00 9.69 17.44
CA VAL A 262 12.04 8.59 17.23
C VAL A 262 12.54 7.73 16.09
N PHE A 263 12.69 6.43 16.34
CA PHE A 263 13.03 5.42 15.33
C PHE A 263 11.83 4.51 15.12
N TYR A 264 11.47 4.26 13.84
CA TYR A 264 10.40 3.34 13.48
C TYR A 264 10.82 2.45 12.32
N PRO A 265 11.07 1.15 12.57
CA PRO A 265 11.49 0.18 11.56
C PRO A 265 10.32 -0.56 10.91
N ASN A 266 10.62 -1.25 9.80
CA ASN A 266 9.81 -2.33 9.23
C ASN A 266 10.59 -3.64 9.37
N PRO A 267 10.46 -4.38 10.49
CA PRO A 267 11.10 -5.67 10.68
C PRO A 267 10.54 -6.72 9.71
N ARG A 268 11.18 -7.90 9.66
CA ARG A 268 10.63 -9.05 8.93
C ARG A 268 9.17 -9.30 9.26
N GLY A 269 8.38 -9.75 8.28
CA GLY A 269 6.92 -9.85 8.40
C GLY A 269 6.19 -8.58 7.96
N SER A 270 6.90 -7.45 7.79
CA SER A 270 6.27 -6.24 7.23
C SER A 270 5.92 -6.44 5.76
N THR A 271 4.82 -5.82 5.32
CA THR A 271 4.47 -5.73 3.90
C THR A 271 5.35 -4.69 3.18
N SER A 272 5.24 -4.58 1.85
CA SER A 272 6.00 -3.63 1.03
C SER A 272 7.41 -4.09 0.60
N TYR A 273 7.80 -5.33 0.93
CA TYR A 273 9.12 -5.92 0.64
C TYR A 273 9.02 -7.29 -0.07
N GLY A 274 7.88 -7.59 -0.67
CA GLY A 274 7.59 -8.86 -1.32
C GLY A 274 6.91 -9.89 -0.42
N GLU A 275 6.42 -10.97 -1.05
CA GLU A 275 5.65 -12.02 -0.39
C GLU A 275 6.53 -12.84 0.58
N GLU A 276 7.77 -13.14 0.18
CA GLU A 276 8.73 -13.89 1.03
C GLU A 276 9.02 -13.16 2.35
N PHE A 277 9.31 -11.86 2.29
CA PHE A 277 9.64 -11.07 3.47
C PHE A 277 8.48 -11.01 4.47
N ALA A 278 7.26 -10.84 3.99
CA ALA A 278 6.06 -10.81 4.84
C ALA A 278 5.76 -12.19 5.47
N ASN A 279 6.10 -13.30 4.79
CA ASN A 279 5.89 -14.65 5.28
C ASN A 279 6.95 -15.16 6.26
N LEU A 280 8.01 -14.41 6.54
CA LEU A 280 9.02 -14.80 7.54
C LEU A 280 8.46 -14.98 8.96
N LEU A 281 7.27 -14.45 9.22
CA LEU A 281 6.54 -14.64 10.49
C LEU A 281 5.57 -15.83 10.46
N LEU A 282 5.40 -16.53 9.35
CA LEU A 282 4.52 -17.71 9.29
C LEU A 282 5.01 -18.78 10.28
N ASN A 283 4.17 -19.09 11.27
CA ASN A 283 4.48 -19.99 12.39
C ASN A 283 5.73 -19.59 13.21
N ASN A 284 6.18 -18.34 13.14
CA ASN A 284 7.38 -17.83 13.80
C ASN A 284 7.15 -16.41 14.40
N TYR A 285 6.00 -16.22 15.05
CA TYR A 285 5.66 -14.95 15.72
C TYR A 285 5.21 -15.20 17.18
N PRO A 286 5.72 -14.44 18.17
CA PRO A 286 6.87 -13.51 18.08
C PRO A 286 8.19 -14.30 17.92
N GLY A 287 9.16 -13.75 17.22
CA GLY A 287 10.41 -14.42 16.89
C GLY A 287 11.54 -13.45 16.54
N GLU A 288 12.15 -13.69 15.40
CA GLU A 288 13.34 -12.96 14.94
C GLU A 288 13.04 -11.50 14.49
N ASP A 289 11.78 -11.12 14.39
CA ASP A 289 11.32 -9.74 14.23
C ASP A 289 11.81 -8.83 15.36
N TYR A 290 11.92 -9.37 16.58
CA TYR A 290 12.54 -8.69 17.71
C TYR A 290 14.01 -8.35 17.43
N ASN A 291 14.78 -9.29 16.86
CA ASN A 291 16.20 -9.05 16.55
C ASN A 291 16.34 -7.95 15.49
N ASP A 292 15.49 -7.93 14.45
CA ASP A 292 15.50 -6.87 13.45
C ASP A 292 15.26 -5.49 14.07
N VAL A 293 14.34 -5.38 15.03
CA VAL A 293 14.11 -4.12 15.75
C VAL A 293 15.35 -3.71 16.55
N MET A 294 15.98 -4.65 17.29
CA MET A 294 17.16 -4.38 18.12
C MET A 294 18.40 -4.05 17.29
N ASP A 295 18.60 -4.72 16.15
CA ASP A 295 19.66 -4.38 15.19
C ASP A 295 19.51 -2.93 14.68
N GLY A 296 18.26 -2.47 14.52
CA GLY A 296 17.97 -1.07 14.18
C GLY A 296 18.34 -0.10 15.31
N VAL A 297 18.12 -0.47 16.57
CA VAL A 297 18.59 0.28 17.75
C VAL A 297 20.11 0.37 17.74
N ASP A 298 20.80 -0.77 17.53
CA ASP A 298 22.26 -0.83 17.48
C ASP A 298 22.82 0.03 16.32
N ALA A 299 22.14 0.03 15.17
CA ALA A 299 22.49 0.93 14.05
C ALA A 299 22.35 2.41 14.45
N CYS A 300 21.33 2.77 15.23
CA CYS A 300 21.17 4.13 15.77
C CYS A 300 22.23 4.47 16.81
N ILE A 301 22.65 3.52 17.65
CA ILE A 301 23.76 3.68 18.60
C ILE A 301 25.07 3.91 17.84
N ALA A 302 25.35 3.10 16.82
CA ALA A 302 26.54 3.24 15.97
C ALA A 302 26.59 4.60 15.24
N LYS A 303 25.44 5.18 14.91
CA LYS A 303 25.33 6.55 14.37
C LYS A 303 25.52 7.64 15.43
N GLY A 304 25.63 7.29 16.72
CA GLY A 304 25.78 8.25 17.84
C GLY A 304 24.49 9.01 18.19
N ILE A 305 23.33 8.53 17.80
CA ILE A 305 22.04 9.20 18.04
C ILE A 305 21.21 8.53 19.15
N ALA A 306 21.54 7.30 19.53
CA ALA A 306 21.00 6.59 20.70
C ALA A 306 22.14 6.23 21.68
N HIS A 307 21.81 6.06 22.97
CA HIS A 307 22.78 5.78 24.03
C HIS A 307 22.24 4.75 25.02
#